data_e51c186169d54616af3f8fef68c3199c
#
_entry.id   e51c186169d54616af3f8fef68c3199c
#
_cell.length_a   1.000
_cell.length_b   1.000
_cell.length_c   1.000
_cell.angle_alpha   90.00
_cell.angle_beta   90.00
_cell.angle_gamma   90.00
#
_symmetry.space_group_name_H-M   'P 1'
#
loop_
_entity.id
_entity.type
_entity.pdbx_description
1 polymer ?
#
loop_
_entity_poly.entity_id
_entity_poly.type
_entity_poly.pdbx_seq_one_letter_code
_entity_poly.pdbx_strand_id
1 'polypeptide(L)'
;RGLSKEDKKLLEDTYQSFARNGAALSDADKELYRKYSSELSAATLQFGQNALAATNAFSINITDPKVVAELPDFVKEGMAADAKARGEKGWTVTLQAPSYVPFLTYSSNRALKEKLWRAYNSRALGGENDNTLVVKQIANLRLKIANLLGYKCYADYVLERRMAENTPTVMAFLDELLSQTKAYADRDYETVGDYAASLGFKGQLMPWDWGYYNEKYKHEKYALNDELVKPYFKLENVRKGVFMLANKLYGLNFTPNDKIEVYHPDVTAYDVTDENGRFMAVLYLDFFPRESKRSGAWMTEFRGAKIVDGKETRPLVSLVMNFTKPTETAPSLLTFDEVETFLHEFGHSLHGMLGEGKYESQTGTSVYRDFVELPSQIMENWATEKEFLDLWAVHYQTGEPIPAEVVDRIVAAQNYLAAYSNVRQLSFGLTDMAWHTITEPFEGDVEQFEVASMAPTQVLPVVPGTAMAPAFGHIFSGGYAAGYYGYKWAEVLEADAFSLFKE
;
A
#
# COMPACT_ATOMS: atom_id res chain seq x y z
N ARG A 1 -39.51 18.53 1.05
CA ARG A 1 -40.01 19.01 -0.26
C ARG A 1 -39.00 20.02 -0.80
N GLY A 2 -38.55 19.89 -2.05
CA GLY A 2 -37.65 20.87 -2.68
C GLY A 2 -36.16 20.66 -2.45
N LEU A 3 -35.72 19.51 -1.87
CA LEU A 3 -34.31 19.19 -1.72
C LEU A 3 -33.68 18.81 -3.08
N SER A 4 -32.48 19.31 -3.33
CA SER A 4 -31.64 18.88 -4.45
C SER A 4 -31.26 17.39 -4.33
N LYS A 5 -30.65 16.81 -5.36
CA LYS A 5 -30.12 15.43 -5.28
C LYS A 5 -29.05 15.30 -4.22
N GLU A 6 -28.13 16.25 -4.12
CA GLU A 6 -27.08 16.28 -3.11
C GLU A 6 -27.66 16.41 -1.69
N ASP A 7 -28.66 17.31 -1.49
CA ASP A 7 -29.32 17.47 -0.18
C ASP A 7 -30.02 16.19 0.27
N LYS A 8 -30.69 15.48 -0.67
CA LYS A 8 -31.34 14.20 -0.38
C LYS A 8 -30.32 13.14 0.00
N LYS A 9 -29.23 13.05 -0.75
CA LYS A 9 -28.13 12.12 -0.48
C LYS A 9 -27.49 12.41 0.88
N LEU A 10 -27.24 13.69 1.20
CA LEU A 10 -26.71 14.08 2.50
C LEU A 10 -27.66 13.66 3.63
N LEU A 11 -28.95 13.92 3.47
CA LEU A 11 -29.96 13.54 4.48
C LEU A 11 -29.99 12.03 4.71
N GLU A 12 -30.00 11.25 3.64
CA GLU A 12 -29.98 9.79 3.68
C GLU A 12 -28.70 9.26 4.34
N ASP A 13 -27.53 9.71 3.86
CA ASP A 13 -26.24 9.27 4.41
C ASP A 13 -26.07 9.67 5.88
N THR A 14 -26.52 10.87 6.25
CA THR A 14 -26.48 11.33 7.64
C THR A 14 -27.39 10.48 8.52
N TYR A 15 -28.63 10.21 8.08
CA TYR A 15 -29.55 9.34 8.79
C TYR A 15 -28.98 7.94 8.96
N GLN A 16 -28.45 7.34 7.89
CA GLN A 16 -27.81 6.03 7.93
C GLN A 16 -26.59 6.03 8.85
N SER A 17 -25.79 7.07 8.81
CA SER A 17 -24.63 7.21 9.70
C SER A 17 -25.07 7.18 11.17
N PHE A 18 -26.07 7.95 11.55
CA PHE A 18 -26.59 7.93 12.92
C PHE A 18 -27.16 6.57 13.32
N ALA A 19 -27.99 5.97 12.46
CA ALA A 19 -28.58 4.65 12.73
C ALA A 19 -27.52 3.57 12.93
N ARG A 20 -26.53 3.52 12.04
CA ARG A 20 -25.44 2.56 12.05
C ARG A 20 -24.41 2.80 13.17
N ASN A 21 -24.39 3.99 13.75
CA ASN A 21 -23.59 4.34 14.92
C ASN A 21 -24.42 4.31 16.23
N GLY A 22 -25.48 3.54 16.25
CA GLY A 22 -26.19 3.19 17.47
C GLY A 22 -27.26 4.19 17.94
N ALA A 23 -27.66 5.18 17.13
CA ALA A 23 -28.66 6.16 17.54
C ALA A 23 -30.05 5.54 17.87
N ALA A 24 -30.38 4.40 17.25
CA ALA A 24 -31.63 3.68 17.47
C ALA A 24 -31.58 2.66 18.63
N LEU A 25 -30.43 2.47 19.25
CA LEU A 25 -30.24 1.54 20.38
C LEU A 25 -30.99 2.02 21.63
N SER A 26 -31.27 1.09 22.56
CA SER A 26 -31.70 1.43 23.92
C SER A 26 -30.64 2.27 24.64
N ASP A 27 -30.99 2.99 25.69
CA ASP A 27 -30.03 3.82 26.43
C ASP A 27 -28.90 2.96 27.04
N ALA A 28 -29.24 1.75 27.55
CA ALA A 28 -28.24 0.82 28.06
C ALA A 28 -27.27 0.34 26.95
N ASP A 29 -27.78 0.02 25.76
CA ASP A 29 -26.95 -0.42 24.64
C ASP A 29 -26.13 0.75 24.04
N LYS A 30 -26.63 1.99 24.08
CA LYS A 30 -25.85 3.18 23.73
C LYS A 30 -24.63 3.37 24.61
N GLU A 31 -24.76 3.12 25.91
CA GLU A 31 -23.62 3.17 26.84
C GLU A 31 -22.58 2.07 26.50
N LEU A 32 -23.03 0.85 26.20
CA LEU A 32 -22.14 -0.22 25.75
C LEU A 32 -21.48 0.14 24.41
N TYR A 33 -22.22 0.67 23.45
CA TYR A 33 -21.69 1.11 22.16
C TYR A 33 -20.60 2.17 22.33
N ARG A 34 -20.84 3.20 23.15
CA ARG A 34 -19.84 4.24 23.45
C ARG A 34 -18.59 3.65 24.07
N LYS A 35 -18.76 2.76 25.04
CA LYS A 35 -17.65 2.06 25.71
C LYS A 35 -16.83 1.28 24.69
N TYR A 36 -17.45 0.39 23.90
CA TYR A 36 -16.74 -0.44 22.92
C TYR A 36 -16.08 0.39 21.81
N SER A 37 -16.74 1.45 21.35
CA SER A 37 -16.18 2.34 20.34
C SER A 37 -14.96 3.12 20.86
N SER A 38 -14.99 3.57 22.10
CA SER A 38 -13.86 4.24 22.74
C SER A 38 -12.68 3.28 22.96
N GLU A 39 -12.95 2.07 23.44
CA GLU A 39 -11.93 1.02 23.60
C GLU A 39 -11.32 0.62 22.25
N LEU A 40 -12.13 0.48 21.21
CA LEU A 40 -11.68 0.16 19.86
C LEU A 40 -10.78 1.26 19.29
N SER A 41 -11.16 2.52 19.45
CA SER A 41 -10.35 3.66 19.01
C SER A 41 -8.98 3.69 19.71
N ALA A 42 -8.95 3.45 21.02
CA ALA A 42 -7.70 3.36 21.78
C ALA A 42 -6.84 2.15 21.32
N ALA A 43 -7.46 1.00 21.11
CA ALA A 43 -6.76 -0.21 20.66
C ALA A 43 -6.17 -0.04 19.25
N THR A 44 -6.89 0.56 18.30
CA THR A 44 -6.39 0.81 16.94
C THR A 44 -5.23 1.79 16.92
N LEU A 45 -5.26 2.82 17.78
CA LEU A 45 -4.14 3.74 17.96
C LEU A 45 -2.91 3.01 18.53
N GLN A 46 -3.09 2.23 19.59
CA GLN A 46 -2.02 1.43 20.20
C GLN A 46 -1.42 0.45 19.22
N PHE A 47 -2.26 -0.21 18.40
CA PHE A 47 -1.81 -1.11 17.34
C PHE A 47 -0.82 -0.41 16.38
N GLY A 48 -1.18 0.76 15.87
CA GLY A 48 -0.35 1.51 14.95
C GLY A 48 0.98 1.96 15.58
N GLN A 49 0.94 2.42 16.84
CA GLN A 49 2.13 2.83 17.59
C GLN A 49 3.09 1.64 17.82
N ASN A 50 2.56 0.49 18.24
CA ASN A 50 3.36 -0.72 18.45
C ASN A 50 3.99 -1.23 17.15
N ALA A 51 3.24 -1.26 16.05
CA ALA A 51 3.75 -1.69 14.75
C ALA A 51 4.88 -0.77 14.25
N LEU A 52 4.73 0.55 14.41
CA LEU A 52 5.77 1.51 14.07
C LEU A 52 7.02 1.33 14.95
N ALA A 53 6.84 1.24 16.26
CA ALA A 53 7.94 1.03 17.21
C ALA A 53 8.68 -0.28 16.92
N ALA A 54 7.98 -1.39 16.65
CA ALA A 54 8.58 -2.66 16.28
C ALA A 54 9.37 -2.57 14.97
N THR A 55 8.91 -1.79 14.00
CA THR A 55 9.63 -1.57 12.74
C THR A 55 10.94 -0.83 12.98
N ASN A 56 10.94 0.20 13.84
CA ASN A 56 12.10 1.04 14.12
C ASN A 56 13.11 0.37 15.10
N ALA A 57 12.68 -0.62 15.87
CA ALA A 57 13.50 -1.25 16.89
C ALA A 57 14.58 -2.20 16.36
N PHE A 58 14.50 -2.61 15.09
CA PHE A 58 15.39 -3.60 14.50
C PHE A 58 16.27 -3.03 13.40
N SER A 59 17.57 -3.36 13.47
CA SER A 59 18.52 -3.13 12.38
C SER A 59 19.66 -4.15 12.46
N ILE A 60 20.38 -4.32 11.36
CA ILE A 60 21.61 -5.10 11.30
C ILE A 60 22.72 -4.17 10.82
N ASN A 61 23.73 -3.92 11.67
CA ASN A 61 24.93 -3.21 11.26
C ASN A 61 26.00 -4.21 10.78
N ILE A 62 26.57 -3.96 9.62
CA ILE A 62 27.57 -4.78 8.94
C ILE A 62 28.85 -3.96 8.81
N THR A 63 29.95 -4.44 9.38
CA THR A 63 31.27 -3.75 9.32
C THR A 63 32.27 -4.47 8.43
N ASP A 64 32.01 -5.73 8.07
CA ASP A 64 32.85 -6.49 7.15
C ASP A 64 32.48 -6.14 5.69
N PRO A 65 33.38 -5.50 4.93
CA PRO A 65 33.13 -5.14 3.54
C PRO A 65 32.93 -6.34 2.63
N LYS A 66 33.38 -7.52 2.99
CA LYS A 66 33.18 -8.74 2.19
C LYS A 66 31.72 -9.14 2.12
N VAL A 67 30.94 -8.87 3.16
CA VAL A 67 29.51 -9.21 3.23
C VAL A 67 28.68 -8.37 2.26
N VAL A 68 29.12 -7.16 1.95
CA VAL A 68 28.39 -6.23 1.06
C VAL A 68 29.04 -6.11 -0.33
N ALA A 69 30.16 -6.78 -0.56
CA ALA A 69 30.97 -6.62 -1.78
C ALA A 69 30.19 -6.93 -3.08
N GLU A 70 29.28 -7.89 -3.03
CA GLU A 70 28.47 -8.35 -4.16
C GLU A 70 27.24 -7.47 -4.43
N LEU A 71 26.84 -6.62 -3.45
CA LEU A 71 25.63 -5.82 -3.58
C LEU A 71 25.83 -4.72 -4.64
N PRO A 72 24.78 -4.38 -5.41
CA PRO A 72 24.80 -3.20 -6.28
C PRO A 72 25.21 -1.94 -5.52
N ASP A 73 25.86 -1.01 -6.21
CA ASP A 73 26.35 0.22 -5.59
C ASP A 73 25.24 1.02 -4.93
N PHE A 74 24.05 1.12 -5.57
CA PHE A 74 22.92 1.84 -5.00
C PHE A 74 22.43 1.23 -3.67
N VAL A 75 22.54 -0.10 -3.48
CA VAL A 75 22.19 -0.78 -2.23
C VAL A 75 23.23 -0.45 -1.15
N LYS A 76 24.52 -0.57 -1.49
CA LYS A 76 25.63 -0.24 -0.55
C LYS A 76 25.57 1.22 -0.09
N GLU A 77 25.33 2.14 -1.00
CA GLU A 77 25.21 3.56 -0.70
C GLU A 77 24.05 3.86 0.24
N GLY A 78 22.87 3.27 0.00
CA GLY A 78 21.71 3.38 0.88
C GLY A 78 22.00 2.84 2.29
N MET A 79 22.61 1.67 2.37
CA MET A 79 23.01 1.06 3.66
C MET A 79 24.08 1.88 4.40
N ALA A 80 25.03 2.49 3.68
CA ALA A 80 26.03 3.37 4.27
C ALA A 80 25.39 4.67 4.80
N ALA A 81 24.42 5.24 4.07
CA ALA A 81 23.68 6.41 4.51
C ALA A 81 22.85 6.11 5.78
N ASP A 82 22.22 4.94 5.86
CA ASP A 82 21.49 4.50 7.05
C ASP A 82 22.43 4.31 8.27
N ALA A 83 23.62 3.71 8.07
CA ALA A 83 24.63 3.59 9.12
C ALA A 83 25.07 4.97 9.61
N LYS A 84 25.37 5.89 8.70
CA LYS A 84 25.81 7.25 9.04
C LYS A 84 24.73 8.02 9.83
N ALA A 85 23.47 7.92 9.42
CA ALA A 85 22.35 8.55 10.12
C ALA A 85 22.18 8.04 11.56
N ARG A 86 22.60 6.80 11.83
CA ARG A 86 22.60 6.17 13.16
C ARG A 86 23.88 6.37 13.95
N GLY A 87 24.89 7.03 13.40
CA GLY A 87 26.21 7.16 14.00
C GLY A 87 27.01 5.86 14.02
N GLU A 88 26.67 4.90 13.18
CA GLU A 88 27.30 3.59 13.04
C GLU A 88 28.38 3.61 11.93
N LYS A 89 29.35 2.68 12.03
CA LYS A 89 30.33 2.46 10.96
C LYS A 89 29.84 1.37 10.00
N GLY A 90 30.29 1.43 8.74
CA GLY A 90 29.99 0.42 7.74
C GLY A 90 28.62 0.61 7.12
N TRP A 91 27.81 -0.42 7.15
CA TRP A 91 26.53 -0.50 6.44
C TRP A 91 25.44 -1.00 7.37
N THR A 92 24.26 -0.39 7.31
CA THR A 92 23.13 -0.80 8.14
C THR A 92 21.92 -1.10 7.26
N VAL A 93 21.29 -2.24 7.51
CA VAL A 93 20.01 -2.59 6.93
C VAL A 93 18.92 -2.50 8.00
N THR A 94 17.80 -1.88 7.65
CA THR A 94 16.65 -1.65 8.53
C THR A 94 15.41 -2.40 8.00
N LEU A 95 14.28 -2.30 8.71
CA LEU A 95 13.00 -2.85 8.24
C LEU A 95 12.19 -1.87 7.38
N GLN A 96 12.73 -0.72 7.04
CA GLN A 96 12.11 0.19 6.06
C GLN A 96 12.23 -0.39 4.65
N ALA A 97 11.20 -0.26 3.83
CA ALA A 97 11.13 -0.90 2.52
C ALA A 97 12.34 -0.62 1.61
N PRO A 98 12.85 0.64 1.45
CA PRO A 98 14.03 0.91 0.62
C PRO A 98 15.33 0.30 1.13
N SER A 99 15.38 -0.18 2.36
CA SER A 99 16.51 -0.90 2.97
C SER A 99 16.31 -2.41 2.96
N TYR A 100 15.14 -2.86 3.41
CA TYR A 100 14.76 -4.25 3.55
C TYR A 100 14.68 -5.00 2.21
N VAL A 101 13.94 -4.45 1.26
CA VAL A 101 13.67 -5.12 -0.03
C VAL A 101 14.96 -5.33 -0.84
N PRO A 102 15.81 -4.31 -1.07
CA PRO A 102 17.03 -4.50 -1.85
C PRO A 102 18.01 -5.50 -1.23
N PHE A 103 18.13 -5.55 0.10
CA PHE A 103 19.00 -6.51 0.75
C PHE A 103 18.54 -7.96 0.51
N LEU A 104 17.25 -8.23 0.67
CA LEU A 104 16.67 -9.56 0.36
C LEU A 104 16.83 -9.94 -1.12
N THR A 105 16.74 -8.96 -2.00
CA THR A 105 16.80 -9.16 -3.45
C THR A 105 18.22 -9.47 -3.92
N TYR A 106 19.24 -8.77 -3.42
CA TYR A 106 20.58 -8.80 -3.99
C TYR A 106 21.63 -9.54 -3.16
N SER A 107 21.41 -9.71 -1.85
CA SER A 107 22.40 -10.41 -1.01
C SER A 107 22.35 -11.92 -1.19
N SER A 108 23.52 -12.56 -1.40
CA SER A 108 23.66 -14.01 -1.36
C SER A 108 23.77 -14.56 0.07
N ASN A 109 23.97 -13.69 1.08
CA ASN A 109 24.10 -14.09 2.47
C ASN A 109 22.78 -14.58 3.06
N ARG A 110 22.51 -15.87 2.87
CA ARG A 110 21.24 -16.50 3.26
C ARG A 110 20.92 -16.34 4.74
N ALA A 111 21.93 -16.44 5.61
CA ALA A 111 21.72 -16.32 7.07
C ALA A 111 21.28 -14.90 7.47
N LEU A 112 21.87 -13.85 6.89
CA LEU A 112 21.43 -12.48 7.13
C LEU A 112 20.05 -12.21 6.52
N LYS A 113 19.75 -12.75 5.33
CA LYS A 113 18.43 -12.65 4.74
C LYS A 113 17.36 -13.31 5.60
N GLU A 114 17.61 -14.52 6.12
CA GLU A 114 16.70 -15.19 7.05
C GLU A 114 16.48 -14.34 8.31
N LYS A 115 17.55 -13.84 8.92
CA LYS A 115 17.45 -13.00 10.12
C LYS A 115 16.61 -11.75 9.86
N LEU A 116 16.86 -11.07 8.75
CA LEU A 116 16.14 -9.86 8.35
C LEU A 116 14.67 -10.15 8.04
N TRP A 117 14.41 -11.21 7.28
CA TRP A 117 13.06 -11.62 6.91
C TRP A 117 12.23 -12.01 8.14
N ARG A 118 12.82 -12.80 9.06
CA ARG A 118 12.15 -13.16 10.31
C ARG A 118 11.82 -11.95 11.16
N ALA A 119 12.76 -11.01 11.29
CA ALA A 119 12.54 -9.78 12.03
C ALA A 119 11.39 -8.96 11.46
N TYR A 120 11.29 -8.86 10.13
CA TYR A 120 10.19 -8.15 9.48
C TYR A 120 8.84 -8.84 9.69
N ASN A 121 8.80 -10.16 9.53
CA ASN A 121 7.56 -10.95 9.60
C ASN A 121 7.17 -11.37 11.03
N SER A 122 7.94 -10.98 12.04
CA SER A 122 7.60 -11.13 13.46
C SER A 122 7.43 -9.78 14.18
N ARG A 123 7.28 -8.67 13.43
CA ARG A 123 7.05 -7.35 14.02
C ARG A 123 5.79 -7.36 14.87
N ALA A 124 5.91 -6.83 16.07
CA ALA A 124 4.84 -6.77 17.05
C ALA A 124 4.19 -8.14 17.40
N LEU A 125 4.89 -9.25 17.13
CA LEU A 125 4.53 -10.60 17.54
C LEU A 125 5.33 -10.98 18.81
N GLY A 126 4.85 -10.54 19.95
CA GLY A 126 5.57 -10.66 21.23
C GLY A 126 6.54 -9.50 21.52
N GLY A 127 7.19 -9.54 22.67
CA GLY A 127 8.15 -8.53 23.10
C GLY A 127 7.53 -7.25 23.63
N GLU A 128 8.31 -6.16 23.62
CA GLU A 128 7.90 -4.87 24.21
C GLU A 128 6.75 -4.19 23.44
N ASN A 129 6.73 -4.36 22.12
CA ASN A 129 5.73 -3.74 21.23
C ASN A 129 4.69 -4.76 20.74
N ASP A 130 4.28 -5.68 21.61
CA ASP A 130 3.39 -6.79 21.25
C ASP A 130 1.98 -6.34 20.90
N ASN A 131 1.50 -6.75 19.74
CA ASN A 131 0.13 -6.54 19.27
C ASN A 131 -0.75 -7.80 19.33
N THR A 132 -0.28 -8.93 19.82
CA THR A 132 -1.08 -10.16 19.80
C THR A 132 -2.38 -10.04 20.61
N LEU A 133 -2.31 -9.43 21.79
CA LEU A 133 -3.48 -9.11 22.59
C LEU A 133 -4.33 -7.99 21.97
N VAL A 134 -3.68 -7.00 21.36
CA VAL A 134 -4.36 -5.87 20.72
C VAL A 134 -5.17 -6.33 19.50
N VAL A 135 -4.64 -7.25 18.69
CA VAL A 135 -5.37 -7.89 17.57
C VAL A 135 -6.65 -8.57 18.07
N LYS A 136 -6.54 -9.38 19.13
CA LYS A 136 -7.70 -10.02 19.75
C LYS A 136 -8.71 -9.01 20.27
N GLN A 137 -8.24 -8.00 20.97
CA GLN A 137 -9.08 -6.91 21.50
C GLN A 137 -9.84 -6.21 20.38
N ILE A 138 -9.17 -5.84 19.29
CA ILE A 138 -9.79 -5.17 18.14
C ILE A 138 -10.85 -6.07 17.50
N ALA A 139 -10.50 -7.33 17.19
CA ALA A 139 -11.43 -8.28 16.57
C ALA A 139 -12.67 -8.53 17.44
N ASN A 140 -12.49 -8.71 18.75
CA ASN A 140 -13.57 -8.97 19.69
C ASN A 140 -14.44 -7.73 19.94
N LEU A 141 -13.86 -6.52 19.99
CA LEU A 141 -14.62 -5.27 20.09
C LEU A 141 -15.47 -5.02 18.84
N ARG A 142 -14.91 -5.28 17.65
CA ARG A 142 -15.65 -5.21 16.40
C ARG A 142 -16.83 -6.17 16.36
N LEU A 143 -16.64 -7.41 16.83
CA LEU A 143 -17.73 -8.38 16.97
C LEU A 143 -18.81 -7.88 17.95
N LYS A 144 -18.42 -7.38 19.12
CA LYS A 144 -19.37 -6.84 20.12
C LYS A 144 -20.17 -5.66 19.56
N ILE A 145 -19.54 -4.76 18.85
CA ILE A 145 -20.20 -3.60 18.19
C ILE A 145 -21.20 -4.12 17.15
N ALA A 146 -20.78 -5.04 16.27
CA ALA A 146 -21.64 -5.62 15.25
C ALA A 146 -22.86 -6.32 15.86
N ASN A 147 -22.66 -7.12 16.91
CA ASN A 147 -23.76 -7.81 17.61
C ASN A 147 -24.74 -6.83 18.26
N LEU A 148 -24.22 -5.76 18.88
CA LEU A 148 -25.04 -4.69 19.47
C LEU A 148 -25.95 -4.02 18.42
N LEU A 149 -25.45 -3.88 17.21
CA LEU A 149 -26.15 -3.27 16.07
C LEU A 149 -27.05 -4.29 15.33
N GLY A 150 -27.11 -5.57 15.79
CA GLY A 150 -27.97 -6.60 15.22
C GLY A 150 -27.36 -7.44 14.09
N TYR A 151 -26.06 -7.30 13.86
CA TYR A 151 -25.32 -8.09 12.87
C TYR A 151 -24.66 -9.31 13.50
N LYS A 152 -24.57 -10.40 12.75
CA LYS A 152 -23.97 -11.65 13.18
C LYS A 152 -22.44 -11.56 13.37
N CYS A 153 -21.78 -10.82 12.47
CA CYS A 153 -20.35 -10.56 12.49
C CYS A 153 -20.04 -9.15 11.99
N TYR A 154 -18.79 -8.71 12.15
CA TYR A 154 -18.39 -7.36 11.76
C TYR A 154 -18.39 -7.17 10.23
N ALA A 155 -18.06 -8.22 9.46
CA ALA A 155 -18.11 -8.15 8.00
C ALA A 155 -19.53 -7.86 7.49
N ASP A 156 -20.57 -8.48 8.05
CA ASP A 156 -21.95 -8.23 7.67
C ASP A 156 -22.35 -6.76 7.92
N TYR A 157 -21.89 -6.18 9.04
CA TYR A 157 -22.09 -4.77 9.33
C TYR A 157 -21.39 -3.86 8.30
N VAL A 158 -20.12 -4.15 7.98
CA VAL A 158 -19.34 -3.30 7.06
C VAL A 158 -19.87 -3.40 5.64
N LEU A 159 -20.11 -4.61 5.15
CA LEU A 159 -20.40 -4.90 3.75
C LEU A 159 -21.79 -4.43 3.29
N GLU A 160 -22.74 -4.24 4.21
CA GLU A 160 -24.04 -3.65 3.88
C GLU A 160 -23.93 -2.30 3.12
N ARG A 161 -22.82 -1.57 3.36
CA ARG A 161 -22.54 -0.28 2.71
C ARG A 161 -21.29 -0.36 1.82
N ARG A 162 -21.26 -1.40 0.96
CA ARG A 162 -20.22 -1.63 -0.05
C ARG A 162 -20.88 -2.04 -1.37
N MET A 163 -20.11 -2.02 -2.47
CA MET A 163 -20.59 -2.52 -3.76
C MET A 163 -20.87 -4.04 -3.72
N ALA A 164 -20.08 -4.78 -2.94
CA ALA A 164 -20.27 -6.23 -2.78
C ALA A 164 -21.50 -6.60 -1.92
N GLU A 165 -22.04 -5.66 -1.13
CA GLU A 165 -23.27 -5.75 -0.35
C GLU A 165 -23.29 -6.76 0.79
N ASN A 166 -22.59 -7.91 0.71
CA ASN A 166 -22.67 -8.97 1.70
C ASN A 166 -21.43 -9.88 1.72
N THR A 167 -21.24 -10.61 2.83
CA THR A 167 -20.15 -11.55 3.04
C THR A 167 -20.09 -12.68 2.00
N PRO A 168 -21.19 -13.37 1.64
CA PRO A 168 -21.17 -14.42 0.63
C PRO A 168 -20.65 -13.95 -0.73
N THR A 169 -21.00 -12.74 -1.17
CA THR A 169 -20.50 -12.17 -2.43
C THR A 169 -18.98 -11.99 -2.41
N VAL A 170 -18.44 -11.44 -1.32
CA VAL A 170 -16.98 -11.25 -1.16
C VAL A 170 -16.27 -12.60 -1.16
N MET A 171 -16.76 -13.58 -0.39
CA MET A 171 -16.13 -14.89 -0.30
C MET A 171 -16.17 -15.62 -1.65
N ALA A 172 -17.29 -15.60 -2.36
CA ALA A 172 -17.40 -16.19 -3.70
C ALA A 172 -16.42 -15.54 -4.69
N PHE A 173 -16.27 -14.21 -4.66
CA PHE A 173 -15.32 -13.48 -5.50
C PHE A 173 -13.86 -13.88 -5.22
N LEU A 174 -13.45 -13.95 -3.94
CA LEU A 174 -12.10 -14.36 -3.56
C LEU A 174 -11.83 -15.82 -3.92
N ASP A 175 -12.79 -16.72 -3.69
CA ASP A 175 -12.69 -18.15 -3.99
C ASP A 175 -12.60 -18.39 -5.50
N GLU A 176 -13.36 -17.66 -6.30
CA GLU A 176 -13.29 -17.75 -7.76
C GLU A 176 -11.91 -17.36 -8.28
N LEU A 177 -11.40 -16.18 -7.87
CA LEU A 177 -10.05 -15.74 -8.25
C LEU A 177 -8.97 -16.73 -7.83
N LEU A 178 -9.08 -17.26 -6.62
CA LEU A 178 -8.13 -18.24 -6.09
C LEU A 178 -8.16 -19.53 -6.90
N SER A 179 -9.35 -20.06 -7.21
CA SER A 179 -9.51 -21.28 -8.00
C SER A 179 -8.88 -21.20 -9.38
N GLN A 180 -8.90 -20.01 -9.99
CA GLN A 180 -8.34 -19.76 -11.32
C GLN A 180 -6.82 -19.53 -11.29
N THR A 181 -6.26 -19.06 -10.19
CA THR A 181 -4.86 -18.57 -10.15
C THR A 181 -3.93 -19.44 -9.32
N LYS A 182 -4.41 -20.20 -8.35
CA LYS A 182 -3.57 -20.95 -7.40
C LYS A 182 -2.60 -21.92 -8.09
N ALA A 183 -3.08 -22.70 -9.06
CA ALA A 183 -2.23 -23.64 -9.79
C ALA A 183 -1.12 -22.97 -10.61
N TYR A 184 -1.35 -21.75 -11.06
CA TYR A 184 -0.32 -20.96 -11.75
C TYR A 184 0.69 -20.37 -10.76
N ALA A 185 0.25 -19.93 -9.59
CA ALA A 185 1.14 -19.47 -8.54
C ALA A 185 2.06 -20.59 -8.02
N ASP A 186 1.55 -21.80 -7.92
CA ASP A 186 2.36 -22.98 -7.59
C ASP A 186 3.43 -23.26 -8.66
N ARG A 187 3.08 -23.11 -9.94
CA ARG A 187 4.06 -23.21 -11.04
C ARG A 187 5.09 -22.09 -11.04
N ASP A 188 4.70 -20.87 -10.65
CA ASP A 188 5.64 -19.77 -10.45
C ASP A 188 6.70 -20.15 -9.42
N TYR A 189 6.27 -20.73 -8.29
CA TYR A 189 7.19 -21.20 -7.24
C TYR A 189 8.10 -22.32 -7.74
N GLU A 190 7.56 -23.34 -8.42
CA GLU A 190 8.32 -24.44 -9.01
C GLU A 190 9.35 -23.90 -10.01
N THR A 191 8.95 -22.99 -10.90
CA THR A 191 9.82 -22.38 -11.92
C THR A 191 11.01 -21.67 -11.30
N VAL A 192 10.79 -20.86 -10.27
CA VAL A 192 11.87 -20.16 -9.55
C VAL A 192 12.72 -21.15 -8.75
N GLY A 193 12.11 -22.19 -8.20
CA GLY A 193 12.80 -23.27 -7.48
C GLY A 193 13.73 -24.08 -8.40
N ASP A 194 13.26 -24.46 -9.58
CA ASP A 194 14.06 -25.16 -10.59
C ASP A 194 15.23 -24.30 -11.07
N TYR A 195 14.99 -23.00 -11.28
CA TYR A 195 16.03 -22.06 -11.62
C TYR A 195 17.08 -21.93 -10.49
N ALA A 196 16.66 -21.81 -9.24
CA ALA A 196 17.57 -21.79 -8.10
C ALA A 196 18.41 -23.06 -8.02
N ALA A 197 17.81 -24.24 -8.25
CA ALA A 197 18.50 -25.51 -8.30
C ALA A 197 19.55 -25.57 -9.44
N SER A 198 19.24 -25.00 -10.60
CA SER A 198 20.20 -24.90 -11.73
C SER A 198 21.44 -24.06 -11.39
N LEU A 199 21.30 -23.10 -10.48
CA LEU A 199 22.40 -22.30 -9.93
C LEU A 199 23.13 -22.97 -8.76
N GLY A 200 22.77 -24.23 -8.45
CA GLY A 200 23.41 -25.01 -7.37
C GLY A 200 22.76 -24.87 -5.99
N PHE A 201 21.59 -24.20 -5.89
CA PHE A 201 20.85 -24.16 -4.65
C PHE A 201 20.36 -25.55 -4.26
N LYS A 202 20.52 -25.91 -2.98
CA LYS A 202 20.11 -27.20 -2.45
C LYS A 202 19.13 -27.01 -1.29
N GLY A 203 18.03 -27.76 -1.31
CA GLY A 203 17.01 -27.72 -0.29
C GLY A 203 15.74 -27.00 -0.75
N GLN A 204 14.86 -26.70 0.20
CA GLN A 204 13.61 -26.02 -0.04
C GLN A 204 13.81 -24.52 -0.14
N LEU A 205 13.20 -23.90 -1.17
CA LEU A 205 13.18 -22.46 -1.34
C LEU A 205 12.28 -21.83 -0.26
N MET A 206 12.89 -21.08 0.64
CA MET A 206 12.22 -20.42 1.75
C MET A 206 11.82 -18.97 1.39
N PRO A 207 10.92 -18.32 2.15
CA PRO A 207 10.50 -16.96 1.84
C PRO A 207 11.65 -15.94 1.73
N TRP A 208 12.73 -16.10 2.50
CA TRP A 208 13.93 -15.22 2.41
C TRP A 208 14.83 -15.51 1.21
N ASP A 209 14.58 -16.60 0.49
CA ASP A 209 15.30 -16.94 -0.75
C ASP A 209 14.56 -16.41 -1.98
N TRP A 210 13.24 -16.20 -1.86
CA TRP A 210 12.35 -15.89 -2.97
C TRP A 210 12.78 -14.65 -3.76
N GLY A 211 12.99 -13.51 -3.10
CA GLY A 211 13.37 -12.26 -3.74
C GLY A 211 14.67 -12.38 -4.56
N TYR A 212 15.66 -13.07 -4.00
CA TYR A 212 16.97 -13.26 -4.64
C TYR A 212 16.89 -14.08 -5.92
N TYR A 213 16.23 -15.24 -5.89
CA TYR A 213 16.19 -16.13 -7.05
C TYR A 213 15.19 -15.66 -8.11
N ASN A 214 14.08 -15.07 -7.72
CA ASN A 214 13.13 -14.55 -8.70
C ASN A 214 13.71 -13.35 -9.47
N GLU A 215 14.47 -12.45 -8.80
CA GLU A 215 15.12 -11.33 -9.48
C GLU A 215 16.18 -11.81 -10.48
N LYS A 216 16.99 -12.80 -10.09
CA LYS A 216 17.96 -13.41 -11.02
C LYS A 216 17.27 -14.05 -12.23
N TYR A 217 16.16 -14.76 -12.00
CA TYR A 217 15.41 -15.37 -13.10
C TYR A 217 14.75 -14.30 -13.99
N LYS A 218 14.20 -13.25 -13.40
CA LYS A 218 13.66 -12.10 -14.16
C LYS A 218 14.74 -11.48 -15.04
N HIS A 219 15.92 -11.26 -14.47
CA HIS A 219 17.06 -10.70 -15.21
C HIS A 219 17.49 -11.61 -16.36
N GLU A 220 17.60 -12.92 -16.13
CA GLU A 220 17.97 -13.86 -17.20
C GLU A 220 16.92 -13.91 -18.31
N LYS A 221 15.63 -13.94 -17.93
CA LYS A 221 14.53 -14.11 -18.88
C LYS A 221 14.21 -12.84 -19.69
N TYR A 222 14.29 -11.67 -19.06
CA TYR A 222 13.87 -10.39 -19.65
C TYR A 222 15.03 -9.39 -19.82
N ALA A 223 16.23 -9.71 -19.38
CA ALA A 223 17.38 -8.79 -19.30
C ALA A 223 17.01 -7.46 -18.58
N LEU A 224 16.20 -7.54 -17.54
CA LEU A 224 15.65 -6.42 -16.80
C LEU A 224 16.01 -6.54 -15.30
N ASN A 225 16.51 -5.45 -14.71
CA ASN A 225 16.72 -5.30 -13.28
C ASN A 225 16.67 -3.81 -12.89
N ASP A 226 16.71 -3.51 -11.59
CA ASP A 226 16.69 -2.14 -11.10
C ASP A 226 17.90 -1.31 -11.51
N GLU A 227 19.09 -1.91 -11.60
CA GLU A 227 20.30 -1.18 -12.03
C GLU A 227 20.17 -0.61 -13.45
N LEU A 228 19.42 -1.30 -14.30
CA LEU A 228 19.16 -0.86 -15.68
C LEU A 228 18.17 0.30 -15.75
N VAL A 229 17.12 0.29 -14.92
CA VAL A 229 16.00 1.24 -15.03
C VAL A 229 16.10 2.46 -14.09
N LYS A 230 16.62 2.28 -12.89
CA LYS A 230 16.76 3.37 -11.89
C LYS A 230 17.45 4.63 -12.42
N PRO A 231 18.51 4.57 -13.25
CA PRO A 231 19.12 5.77 -13.81
C PRO A 231 18.19 6.66 -14.61
N TYR A 232 17.08 6.12 -15.13
CA TYR A 232 16.06 6.86 -15.88
C TYR A 232 14.89 7.34 -15.00
N PHE A 233 14.83 6.89 -13.75
CA PHE A 233 13.71 7.14 -12.84
C PHE A 233 14.10 8.06 -11.68
N LYS A 234 14.84 9.14 -11.99
CA LYS A 234 15.11 10.20 -11.03
C LYS A 234 13.78 10.80 -10.54
N LEU A 235 13.60 10.91 -9.22
CA LEU A 235 12.34 11.35 -8.58
C LEU A 235 11.79 12.64 -9.18
N GLU A 236 12.64 13.64 -9.42
CA GLU A 236 12.20 14.92 -10.00
C GLU A 236 11.64 14.75 -11.42
N ASN A 237 12.24 13.84 -12.20
CA ASN A 237 11.76 13.54 -13.56
C ASN A 237 10.44 12.75 -13.51
N VAL A 238 10.33 11.77 -12.61
CA VAL A 238 9.08 11.03 -12.40
C VAL A 238 7.96 11.98 -12.00
N ARG A 239 8.20 12.85 -11.01
CA ARG A 239 7.23 13.88 -10.59
C ARG A 239 6.81 14.78 -11.76
N LYS A 240 7.77 15.24 -12.55
CA LYS A 240 7.48 16.04 -13.77
C LYS A 240 6.59 15.25 -14.73
N GLY A 241 6.91 13.98 -14.96
CA GLY A 241 6.12 13.10 -15.83
C GLY A 241 4.69 12.92 -15.33
N VAL A 242 4.51 12.66 -14.04
CA VAL A 242 3.18 12.53 -13.41
C VAL A 242 2.37 13.83 -13.55
N PHE A 243 3.00 15.00 -13.35
CA PHE A 243 2.34 16.30 -13.54
C PHE A 243 1.98 16.55 -15.02
N MET A 244 2.86 16.16 -15.93
CA MET A 244 2.59 16.28 -17.38
C MET A 244 1.43 15.36 -17.80
N LEU A 245 1.32 14.15 -17.22
CA LEU A 245 0.20 13.26 -17.45
C LEU A 245 -1.11 13.88 -16.99
N ALA A 246 -1.16 14.42 -15.78
CA ALA A 246 -2.34 15.12 -15.26
C ALA A 246 -2.71 16.36 -16.09
N ASN A 247 -1.71 17.08 -16.61
CA ASN A 247 -1.95 18.19 -17.53
C ASN A 247 -2.60 17.72 -18.83
N LYS A 248 -2.07 16.65 -19.44
CA LYS A 248 -2.61 16.11 -20.71
C LYS A 248 -4.02 15.53 -20.56
N LEU A 249 -4.28 14.81 -19.44
CA LEU A 249 -5.57 14.15 -19.21
C LEU A 249 -6.65 15.10 -18.69
N TYR A 250 -6.27 16.06 -17.84
CA TYR A 250 -7.22 16.84 -17.03
C TYR A 250 -6.96 18.36 -17.05
N GLY A 251 -5.97 18.85 -17.81
CA GLY A 251 -5.64 20.28 -17.90
C GLY A 251 -5.03 20.86 -16.61
N LEU A 252 -4.55 20.03 -15.67
CA LEU A 252 -4.04 20.52 -14.39
C LEU A 252 -2.61 21.03 -14.49
N ASN A 253 -2.34 22.14 -13.80
CA ASN A 253 -1.02 22.75 -13.66
C ASN A 253 -0.60 22.76 -12.19
N PHE A 254 0.67 22.50 -11.92
CA PHE A 254 1.25 22.38 -10.58
C PHE A 254 2.37 23.40 -10.41
N THR A 255 2.18 24.37 -9.52
CA THR A 255 3.15 25.42 -9.26
C THR A 255 3.68 25.30 -7.83
N PRO A 256 5.01 25.14 -7.61
CA PRO A 256 5.56 25.11 -6.26
C PRO A 256 5.19 26.38 -5.48
N ASN A 257 4.84 26.24 -4.21
CA ASN A 257 4.48 27.36 -3.35
C ASN A 257 5.13 27.24 -1.96
N ASP A 258 6.28 27.88 -1.79
CA ASP A 258 7.04 27.88 -0.54
C ASP A 258 6.41 28.72 0.58
N LYS A 259 5.31 29.43 0.32
CA LYS A 259 4.57 30.20 1.33
C LYS A 259 3.58 29.35 2.11
N ILE A 260 3.29 28.14 1.62
CA ILE A 260 2.43 27.19 2.30
C ILE A 260 3.24 26.50 3.43
N GLU A 261 2.73 26.54 4.65
CA GLU A 261 3.33 25.81 5.77
C GLU A 261 3.28 24.32 5.51
N VAL A 262 4.40 23.64 5.76
CA VAL A 262 4.54 22.18 5.63
C VAL A 262 4.82 21.56 6.98
N TYR A 263 4.36 20.35 7.19
CA TYR A 263 4.47 19.64 8.46
C TYR A 263 5.82 18.94 8.69
N HIS A 264 6.69 18.90 7.68
CA HIS A 264 8.05 18.36 7.75
C HIS A 264 8.95 19.01 6.69
N PRO A 265 10.26 19.20 6.93
CA PRO A 265 11.18 19.85 5.97
C PRO A 265 11.29 19.14 4.61
N ASP A 266 11.06 17.83 4.55
CA ASP A 266 11.10 17.03 3.32
C ASP A 266 9.82 17.18 2.46
N VAL A 267 8.79 17.83 2.99
CA VAL A 267 7.50 18.00 2.30
C VAL A 267 7.54 19.22 1.39
N THR A 268 7.05 19.07 0.18
CA THR A 268 6.85 20.18 -0.77
C THR A 268 5.38 20.41 -1.02
N ALA A 269 4.98 21.68 -1.21
CA ALA A 269 3.60 22.05 -1.49
C ALA A 269 3.46 22.72 -2.85
N TYR A 270 2.32 22.47 -3.50
CA TYR A 270 1.99 22.99 -4.84
C TYR A 270 0.60 23.58 -4.85
N ASP A 271 0.47 24.76 -5.46
CA ASP A 271 -0.82 25.23 -5.96
C ASP A 271 -1.18 24.46 -7.23
N VAL A 272 -2.39 23.93 -7.26
CA VAL A 272 -2.95 23.21 -8.41
C VAL A 272 -4.01 24.09 -9.05
N THR A 273 -3.89 24.35 -10.37
CA THR A 273 -4.86 25.12 -11.14
C THR A 273 -5.31 24.34 -12.36
N ASP A 274 -6.50 24.65 -12.87
CA ASP A 274 -6.95 24.16 -14.18
C ASP A 274 -6.30 24.94 -15.35
N GLU A 275 -6.67 24.59 -16.57
CA GLU A 275 -6.17 25.23 -17.81
C GLU A 275 -6.51 26.73 -17.91
N ASN A 276 -7.53 27.21 -17.19
CA ASN A 276 -7.97 28.58 -17.16
C ASN A 276 -7.38 29.37 -15.98
N GLY A 277 -6.51 28.73 -15.17
CA GLY A 277 -5.91 29.34 -13.99
C GLY A 277 -6.80 29.34 -12.74
N ARG A 278 -7.96 28.66 -12.75
CA ARG A 278 -8.80 28.50 -11.56
C ARG A 278 -8.06 27.63 -10.55
N PHE A 279 -8.04 28.08 -9.30
CA PHE A 279 -7.45 27.31 -8.21
C PHE A 279 -8.27 26.04 -7.92
N MET A 280 -7.63 24.88 -8.00
CA MET A 280 -8.25 23.56 -7.84
C MET A 280 -7.95 22.92 -6.50
N ALA A 281 -6.71 22.99 -6.01
CA ALA A 281 -6.29 22.33 -4.77
C ALA A 281 -4.91 22.82 -4.30
N VAL A 282 -4.54 22.45 -3.07
CA VAL A 282 -3.14 22.36 -2.65
C VAL A 282 -2.75 20.88 -2.58
N LEU A 283 -1.60 20.57 -3.20
CA LEU A 283 -1.01 19.22 -3.15
C LEU A 283 0.28 19.26 -2.33
N TYR A 284 0.35 18.43 -1.29
CA TYR A 284 1.57 18.17 -0.52
C TYR A 284 2.19 16.85 -0.96
N LEU A 285 3.51 16.84 -1.16
CA LEU A 285 4.27 15.63 -1.50
C LEU A 285 5.30 15.32 -0.41
N ASP A 286 5.19 14.12 0.17
CA ASP A 286 6.02 13.62 1.25
C ASP A 286 6.62 12.26 0.86
N PHE A 287 7.83 12.27 0.29
CA PHE A 287 8.38 11.13 -0.43
C PHE A 287 9.18 10.14 0.41
N PHE A 288 9.83 10.57 1.50
CA PHE A 288 10.90 9.78 2.10
C PHE A 288 10.51 9.16 3.45
N PRO A 289 11.05 7.96 3.77
CA PRO A 289 10.85 7.34 5.07
C PRO A 289 11.54 8.13 6.19
N ARG A 290 10.97 8.06 7.40
CA ARG A 290 11.53 8.56 8.66
C ARG A 290 10.92 7.80 9.84
N GLU A 291 11.53 7.88 11.02
CA GLU A 291 11.10 7.13 12.21
C GLU A 291 9.65 7.41 12.63
N SER A 292 9.18 8.66 12.45
CA SER A 292 7.81 9.06 12.78
C SER A 292 6.76 8.67 11.73
N LYS A 293 7.17 8.08 10.61
CA LYS A 293 6.31 7.79 9.47
C LYS A 293 6.02 6.31 9.35
N ARG A 294 4.76 5.94 9.22
CA ARG A 294 4.36 4.55 8.95
C ARG A 294 4.91 4.07 7.61
N SER A 295 5.11 2.76 7.51
CA SER A 295 5.45 2.10 6.24
C SER A 295 4.28 2.14 5.25
N GLY A 296 4.58 1.95 3.96
CA GLY A 296 3.61 1.97 2.88
C GLY A 296 3.47 3.35 2.24
N ALA A 297 2.42 3.53 1.46
CA ALA A 297 2.06 4.79 0.84
C ALA A 297 0.56 5.05 1.06
N TRP A 298 0.16 6.31 1.05
CA TRP A 298 -1.24 6.68 1.19
C TRP A 298 -1.49 8.12 0.77
N MET A 299 -2.73 8.40 0.41
CA MET A 299 -3.26 9.75 0.23
C MET A 299 -4.12 10.15 1.42
N THR A 300 -4.08 11.42 1.79
CA THR A 300 -4.95 12.03 2.80
C THR A 300 -5.55 13.32 2.29
N GLU A 301 -6.84 13.49 2.43
CA GLU A 301 -7.49 14.79 2.33
C GLU A 301 -7.50 15.46 3.72
N PHE A 302 -6.72 16.54 3.89
CA PHE A 302 -6.85 17.36 5.10
C PHE A 302 -8.16 18.15 5.09
N ARG A 303 -8.66 18.42 3.91
CA ARG A 303 -9.93 19.08 3.65
C ARG A 303 -10.40 18.71 2.25
N GLY A 304 -11.65 18.31 2.12
CA GLY A 304 -12.30 18.03 0.83
C GLY A 304 -12.97 19.26 0.23
N ALA A 305 -13.43 19.12 -1.00
CA ALA A 305 -14.19 20.17 -1.70
C ALA A 305 -15.58 20.35 -1.08
N LYS A 306 -16.01 21.59 -0.89
CA LYS A 306 -17.34 21.93 -0.40
C LYS A 306 -17.72 23.38 -0.71
N ILE A 307 -19.01 23.70 -0.57
CA ILE A 307 -19.53 25.08 -0.66
C ILE A 307 -20.00 25.50 0.74
N VAL A 308 -19.42 26.57 1.28
CA VAL A 308 -19.79 27.18 2.56
C VAL A 308 -20.22 28.62 2.32
N ASP A 309 -21.43 28.96 2.70
CA ASP A 309 -22.01 30.31 2.52
C ASP A 309 -21.92 30.82 1.07
N GLY A 310 -22.16 29.92 0.11
CA GLY A 310 -22.09 30.22 -1.33
C GLY A 310 -20.67 30.39 -1.88
N LYS A 311 -19.63 30.15 -1.05
CA LYS A 311 -18.22 30.18 -1.47
C LYS A 311 -17.65 28.78 -1.57
N GLU A 312 -16.99 28.51 -2.67
CA GLU A 312 -16.26 27.26 -2.90
C GLU A 312 -15.02 27.18 -2.00
N THR A 313 -14.85 26.05 -1.35
CA THR A 313 -13.65 25.67 -0.61
C THR A 313 -13.00 24.50 -1.34
N ARG A 314 -11.76 24.66 -1.75
CA ARG A 314 -11.04 23.65 -2.53
C ARG A 314 -10.20 22.72 -1.63
N PRO A 315 -9.89 21.51 -2.12
CA PRO A 315 -9.21 20.47 -1.34
C PRO A 315 -7.77 20.82 -0.94
N LEU A 316 -7.36 20.26 0.20
CA LEU A 316 -5.96 20.15 0.62
C LEU A 316 -5.61 18.66 0.68
N VAL A 317 -4.73 18.22 -0.19
CA VAL A 317 -4.41 16.80 -0.41
C VAL A 317 -2.93 16.54 -0.14
N SER A 318 -2.63 15.48 0.59
CA SER A 318 -1.26 15.03 0.86
C SER A 318 -1.03 13.63 0.31
N LEU A 319 0.04 13.47 -0.46
CA LEU A 319 0.62 12.18 -0.85
C LEU A 319 1.78 11.85 0.07
N VAL A 320 1.71 10.69 0.69
CA VAL A 320 2.75 10.21 1.60
C VAL A 320 3.30 8.88 1.09
N MET A 321 4.62 8.81 0.92
CA MET A 321 5.32 7.66 0.37
C MET A 321 6.55 7.33 1.21
N ASN A 322 7.21 6.23 0.91
CA ASN A 322 8.44 5.79 1.56
C ASN A 322 9.45 5.35 0.49
N PHE A 323 9.84 6.29 -0.38
CA PHE A 323 10.72 6.03 -1.51
C PHE A 323 12.20 6.02 -1.12
N THR A 324 13.02 5.47 -2.02
CA THR A 324 14.47 5.49 -1.94
C THR A 324 14.98 6.92 -1.75
N LYS A 325 15.72 7.17 -0.67
CA LYS A 325 16.32 8.47 -0.37
C LYS A 325 17.46 8.80 -1.32
N PRO A 326 17.76 10.09 -1.56
CA PRO A 326 19.02 10.48 -2.17
C PRO A 326 20.18 10.11 -1.25
N THR A 327 21.37 9.89 -1.84
CA THR A 327 22.63 9.67 -1.15
C THR A 327 23.58 10.84 -1.40
N GLU A 328 24.79 10.81 -0.85
CA GLU A 328 25.80 11.85 -1.11
C GLU A 328 26.28 11.86 -2.57
N THR A 329 26.16 10.72 -3.25
CA THR A 329 26.69 10.49 -4.61
C THR A 329 25.62 10.38 -5.68
N ALA A 330 24.36 10.17 -5.31
CA ALA A 330 23.25 10.00 -6.24
C ALA A 330 21.97 10.68 -5.75
N PRO A 331 21.16 11.26 -6.67
CA PRO A 331 19.81 11.72 -6.35
C PRO A 331 18.91 10.53 -5.98
N SER A 332 17.66 10.82 -5.55
CA SER A 332 16.67 9.76 -5.40
C SER A 332 16.36 9.14 -6.77
N LEU A 333 16.77 7.89 -6.95
CA LEU A 333 16.50 7.08 -8.13
C LEU A 333 15.48 6.00 -7.75
N LEU A 334 14.31 6.03 -8.37
CA LEU A 334 13.21 5.15 -8.02
C LEU A 334 13.34 3.79 -8.70
N THR A 335 12.82 2.75 -8.03
CA THR A 335 12.52 1.46 -8.67
C THR A 335 11.27 1.60 -9.54
N PHE A 336 11.03 0.62 -10.41
CA PHE A 336 9.78 0.57 -11.19
C PHE A 336 8.54 0.52 -10.26
N ASP A 337 8.58 -0.31 -9.23
CA ASP A 337 7.48 -0.42 -8.24
C ASP A 337 7.22 0.92 -7.51
N GLU A 338 8.27 1.72 -7.24
CA GLU A 338 8.10 3.05 -6.65
C GLU A 338 7.44 4.03 -7.64
N VAL A 339 7.71 3.91 -8.94
CA VAL A 339 7.01 4.69 -9.98
C VAL A 339 5.54 4.32 -10.06
N GLU A 340 5.21 3.03 -10.06
CA GLU A 340 3.82 2.55 -10.01
C GLU A 340 3.11 3.05 -8.74
N THR A 341 3.76 2.97 -7.59
CA THR A 341 3.23 3.49 -6.33
C THR A 341 2.94 4.99 -6.40
N PHE A 342 3.82 5.77 -7.02
CA PHE A 342 3.57 7.20 -7.21
C PHE A 342 2.32 7.45 -8.06
N LEU A 343 2.18 6.73 -9.16
CA LEU A 343 0.99 6.83 -10.02
C LEU A 343 -0.28 6.42 -9.28
N HIS A 344 -0.21 5.34 -8.50
CA HIS A 344 -1.32 4.89 -7.65
C HIS A 344 -1.80 5.99 -6.70
N GLU A 345 -0.91 6.50 -5.85
CA GLU A 345 -1.26 7.53 -4.86
C GLU A 345 -1.67 8.85 -5.53
N PHE A 346 -1.08 9.13 -6.69
CA PHE A 346 -1.49 10.28 -7.49
C PHE A 346 -2.90 10.13 -8.07
N GLY A 347 -3.31 8.91 -8.40
CA GLY A 347 -4.70 8.61 -8.79
C GLY A 347 -5.70 8.94 -7.68
N HIS A 348 -5.40 8.58 -6.43
CA HIS A 348 -6.18 9.03 -5.27
C HIS A 348 -6.18 10.55 -5.14
N SER A 349 -5.04 11.18 -5.38
CA SER A 349 -4.95 12.65 -5.30
C SER A 349 -5.76 13.35 -6.36
N LEU A 350 -5.78 12.83 -7.58
CA LEU A 350 -6.65 13.34 -8.65
C LEU A 350 -8.13 13.21 -8.25
N HIS A 351 -8.52 12.08 -7.68
CA HIS A 351 -9.87 11.86 -7.17
C HIS A 351 -10.26 12.90 -6.12
N GLY A 352 -9.36 13.22 -5.19
CA GLY A 352 -9.56 14.29 -4.20
C GLY A 352 -9.57 15.69 -4.80
N MET A 353 -8.54 16.04 -5.60
CA MET A 353 -8.36 17.38 -6.14
C MET A 353 -9.43 17.80 -7.15
N LEU A 354 -9.93 16.85 -7.95
CA LEU A 354 -10.96 17.09 -8.95
C LEU A 354 -12.39 17.01 -8.37
N GLY A 355 -12.52 16.66 -7.09
CA GLY A 355 -13.81 16.62 -6.42
C GLY A 355 -14.53 17.97 -6.48
N GLU A 356 -15.77 17.95 -6.91
CA GLU A 356 -16.67 19.12 -6.93
C GLU A 356 -18.01 18.73 -6.32
N GLY A 357 -18.55 19.56 -5.47
CA GLY A 357 -19.83 19.29 -4.84
C GLY A 357 -20.13 20.27 -3.70
N LYS A 358 -21.36 20.28 -3.27
CA LYS A 358 -21.83 21.12 -2.17
C LYS A 358 -21.33 20.64 -0.82
N TYR A 359 -21.19 19.32 -0.65
CA TYR A 359 -20.87 18.68 0.60
C TYR A 359 -19.58 17.85 0.52
N GLU A 360 -18.65 18.10 1.42
CA GLU A 360 -17.37 17.40 1.52
C GLU A 360 -17.53 15.87 1.63
N SER A 361 -18.55 15.40 2.33
CA SER A 361 -18.87 13.97 2.48
C SER A 361 -19.35 13.27 1.20
N GLN A 362 -19.50 14.01 0.10
CA GLN A 362 -19.94 13.51 -1.20
C GLN A 362 -18.93 13.77 -2.32
N THR A 363 -17.71 14.21 -1.96
CA THR A 363 -16.67 14.56 -2.93
C THR A 363 -15.40 13.73 -2.72
N GLY A 364 -14.55 13.68 -3.73
CA GLY A 364 -13.26 13.03 -3.69
C GLY A 364 -13.32 11.56 -3.26
N THR A 365 -12.47 11.18 -2.33
CA THR A 365 -12.35 9.82 -1.83
C THR A 365 -13.46 9.38 -0.85
N SER A 366 -14.47 10.23 -0.63
CA SER A 366 -15.68 9.91 0.16
C SER A 366 -16.64 8.99 -0.60
N VAL A 367 -16.17 7.83 -1.02
CA VAL A 367 -16.88 6.80 -1.77
C VAL A 367 -16.86 5.46 -1.03
N TYR A 368 -17.55 4.45 -1.54
CA TYR A 368 -17.44 3.11 -0.98
C TYR A 368 -16.01 2.59 -1.05
N ARG A 369 -15.58 1.89 0.00
CA ARG A 369 -14.19 1.45 0.14
C ARG A 369 -13.77 0.46 -0.96
N ASP A 370 -14.68 -0.32 -1.49
CA ASP A 370 -14.44 -1.23 -2.60
C ASP A 370 -14.53 -0.58 -4.00
N PHE A 371 -14.73 0.75 -4.04
CA PHE A 371 -14.59 1.57 -5.24
C PHE A 371 -13.35 2.46 -5.21
N VAL A 372 -12.88 2.84 -4.02
CA VAL A 372 -11.90 3.92 -3.82
C VAL A 372 -10.57 3.66 -4.55
N GLU A 373 -10.21 2.40 -4.79
CA GLU A 373 -8.97 2.02 -5.47
C GLU A 373 -9.06 2.08 -7.01
N LEU A 374 -10.24 2.29 -7.59
CA LEU A 374 -10.36 2.40 -9.05
C LEU A 374 -9.53 3.58 -9.61
N PRO A 375 -9.65 4.81 -9.08
CA PRO A 375 -8.87 5.95 -9.59
C PRO A 375 -7.37 5.82 -9.38
N SER A 376 -6.92 5.11 -8.35
CA SER A 376 -5.51 4.85 -8.09
C SER A 376 -4.95 3.79 -9.02
N GLN A 377 -5.60 2.64 -9.12
CA GLN A 377 -5.14 1.51 -9.93
C GLN A 377 -5.17 1.81 -11.43
N ILE A 378 -6.14 2.57 -11.92
CA ILE A 378 -6.19 2.96 -13.34
C ILE A 378 -4.94 3.76 -13.75
N MET A 379 -4.38 4.55 -12.84
CA MET A 379 -3.18 5.35 -13.12
C MET A 379 -1.91 4.50 -13.20
N GLU A 380 -1.85 3.34 -12.53
CA GLU A 380 -0.70 2.42 -12.60
C GLU A 380 -0.43 1.94 -14.02
N ASN A 381 -1.46 1.77 -14.84
CA ASN A 381 -1.34 1.32 -16.23
C ASN A 381 -0.40 2.20 -17.06
N TRP A 382 -0.30 3.48 -16.73
CA TRP A 382 0.58 4.42 -17.45
C TRP A 382 2.07 4.10 -17.25
N ALA A 383 2.46 3.39 -16.18
CA ALA A 383 3.86 3.05 -15.92
C ALA A 383 4.50 2.20 -17.03
N THR A 384 3.71 1.45 -17.79
CA THR A 384 4.17 0.60 -18.88
C THR A 384 3.86 1.19 -20.27
N GLU A 385 3.23 2.37 -20.34
CA GLU A 385 2.93 3.01 -21.61
C GLU A 385 4.15 3.80 -22.13
N LYS A 386 4.64 3.40 -23.32
CA LYS A 386 5.82 4.01 -23.95
C LYS A 386 5.69 5.53 -24.10
N GLU A 387 4.51 6.00 -24.53
CA GLU A 387 4.25 7.42 -24.73
C GLU A 387 4.41 8.23 -23.44
N PHE A 388 4.04 7.65 -22.30
CA PHE A 388 4.23 8.26 -20.99
C PHE A 388 5.71 8.29 -20.59
N LEU A 389 6.42 7.17 -20.73
CA LEU A 389 7.84 7.08 -20.38
C LEU A 389 8.70 8.03 -21.26
N ASP A 390 8.40 8.13 -22.54
CA ASP A 390 9.10 9.04 -23.48
C ASP A 390 9.01 10.52 -23.07
N LEU A 391 8.01 10.92 -22.28
CA LEU A 391 7.84 12.30 -21.84
C LEU A 391 8.89 12.75 -20.82
N TRP A 392 9.42 11.83 -20.00
CA TRP A 392 10.19 12.21 -18.83
C TRP A 392 11.33 11.24 -18.44
N ALA A 393 11.29 9.99 -18.89
CA ALA A 393 12.28 8.98 -18.49
C ALA A 393 13.60 9.22 -19.22
N VAL A 394 14.47 10.02 -18.61
CA VAL A 394 15.79 10.36 -19.13
C VAL A 394 16.86 10.01 -18.11
N HIS A 395 18.02 9.58 -18.59
CA HIS A 395 19.15 9.22 -17.72
C HIS A 395 19.61 10.44 -16.90
N TYR A 396 19.73 10.27 -15.60
CA TYR A 396 19.95 11.39 -14.66
C TYR A 396 21.29 12.13 -14.83
N GLN A 397 22.30 11.49 -15.44
CA GLN A 397 23.60 12.10 -15.72
C GLN A 397 23.73 12.59 -17.15
N THR A 398 23.30 11.79 -18.14
CA THR A 398 23.50 12.10 -19.56
C THR A 398 22.35 12.87 -20.18
N GLY A 399 21.14 12.77 -19.61
CA GLY A 399 19.93 13.34 -20.16
C GLY A 399 19.37 12.57 -21.36
N GLU A 400 19.97 11.43 -21.72
CA GLU A 400 19.50 10.60 -22.83
C GLU A 400 18.17 9.92 -22.46
N PRO A 401 17.20 9.85 -23.39
CA PRO A 401 15.95 9.13 -23.17
C PRO A 401 16.18 7.65 -22.85
N ILE A 402 15.25 7.05 -22.09
CA ILE A 402 15.23 5.61 -21.88
C ILE A 402 15.18 4.90 -23.24
N PRO A 403 16.07 3.92 -23.50
CA PRO A 403 16.05 3.18 -24.75
C PRO A 403 14.72 2.44 -24.97
N ALA A 404 14.20 2.45 -26.20
CA ALA A 404 12.96 1.74 -26.54
C ALA A 404 13.01 0.26 -26.16
N GLU A 405 14.15 -0.38 -26.34
CA GLU A 405 14.37 -1.79 -25.95
C GLU A 405 14.25 -2.03 -24.44
N VAL A 406 14.58 -1.04 -23.60
CA VAL A 406 14.39 -1.13 -22.13
C VAL A 406 12.90 -1.05 -21.81
N VAL A 407 12.16 -0.15 -22.46
CA VAL A 407 10.70 -0.06 -22.35
C VAL A 407 10.03 -1.36 -22.77
N ASP A 408 10.47 -1.95 -23.90
CA ASP A 408 9.96 -3.24 -24.38
C ASP A 408 10.19 -4.38 -23.36
N ARG A 409 11.33 -4.37 -22.66
CA ARG A 409 11.61 -5.32 -21.55
C ARG A 409 10.71 -5.11 -20.36
N ILE A 410 10.45 -3.86 -19.97
CA ILE A 410 9.49 -3.52 -18.89
C ILE A 410 8.11 -4.07 -19.24
N VAL A 411 7.62 -3.80 -20.46
CA VAL A 411 6.32 -4.31 -20.93
C VAL A 411 6.30 -5.83 -20.97
N ALA A 412 7.37 -6.47 -21.46
CA ALA A 412 7.45 -7.94 -21.50
C ALA A 412 7.43 -8.59 -20.11
N ALA A 413 7.97 -7.90 -19.11
CA ALA A 413 8.04 -8.39 -17.73
C ALA A 413 6.78 -8.09 -16.89
N GLN A 414 5.83 -7.28 -17.38
CA GLN A 414 4.67 -6.82 -16.58
C GLN A 414 3.82 -7.96 -16.01
N ASN A 415 3.77 -9.12 -16.65
CA ASN A 415 3.04 -10.30 -16.18
C ASN A 415 3.95 -11.34 -15.50
N TYR A 416 5.20 -10.99 -15.21
CA TYR A 416 6.12 -11.90 -14.54
C TYR A 416 5.67 -12.17 -13.10
N LEU A 417 5.52 -13.45 -12.76
CA LEU A 417 4.99 -13.91 -11.46
C LEU A 417 3.63 -13.30 -11.07
N ALA A 418 2.81 -12.91 -12.05
CA ALA A 418 1.51 -12.29 -11.80
C ALA A 418 0.58 -13.20 -11.00
N ALA A 419 0.61 -14.52 -11.21
CA ALA A 419 -0.20 -15.47 -10.45
C ALA A 419 0.24 -15.54 -8.98
N TYR A 420 1.54 -15.59 -8.71
CA TYR A 420 2.06 -15.52 -7.34
C TYR A 420 1.61 -14.23 -6.65
N SER A 421 1.80 -13.09 -7.29
CA SER A 421 1.40 -11.78 -6.74
C SER A 421 -0.10 -11.71 -6.47
N ASN A 422 -0.92 -12.22 -7.39
CA ASN A 422 -2.38 -12.29 -7.21
C ASN A 422 -2.77 -13.14 -6.00
N VAL A 423 -2.23 -14.36 -5.89
CA VAL A 423 -2.51 -15.27 -4.76
C VAL A 423 -2.03 -14.65 -3.44
N ARG A 424 -0.93 -13.89 -3.45
CA ARG A 424 -0.48 -13.14 -2.27
C ARG A 424 -1.50 -12.09 -1.84
N GLN A 425 -2.07 -11.33 -2.76
CA GLN A 425 -3.14 -10.36 -2.45
C GLN A 425 -4.42 -11.06 -1.95
N LEU A 426 -4.78 -12.20 -2.54
CA LEU A 426 -5.91 -13.01 -2.06
C LEU A 426 -5.70 -13.53 -0.63
N SER A 427 -4.46 -13.85 -0.25
CA SER A 427 -4.15 -14.26 1.13
C SER A 427 -4.49 -13.16 2.15
N PHE A 428 -4.26 -11.91 1.81
CA PHE A 428 -4.61 -10.77 2.65
C PHE A 428 -6.12 -10.57 2.75
N GLY A 429 -6.83 -10.70 1.62
CA GLY A 429 -8.30 -10.64 1.60
C GLY A 429 -8.96 -11.74 2.42
N LEU A 430 -8.49 -12.98 2.30
CA LEU A 430 -9.03 -14.12 3.07
C LEU A 430 -8.73 -13.98 4.56
N THR A 431 -7.54 -13.53 4.93
CA THR A 431 -7.18 -13.27 6.33
C THR A 431 -8.01 -12.15 6.94
N ASP A 432 -8.22 -11.06 6.19
CA ASP A 432 -9.12 -9.97 6.60
C ASP A 432 -10.54 -10.49 6.87
N MET A 433 -11.10 -11.25 5.91
CA MET A 433 -12.43 -11.82 6.07
C MET A 433 -12.50 -12.83 7.24
N ALA A 434 -11.45 -13.65 7.44
CA ALA A 434 -11.41 -14.58 8.59
C ALA A 434 -11.51 -13.85 9.93
N TRP A 435 -10.77 -12.75 10.12
CA TRP A 435 -10.83 -11.94 11.35
C TRP A 435 -12.17 -11.24 11.56
N HIS A 436 -12.89 -10.92 10.49
CA HIS A 436 -14.12 -10.12 10.55
C HIS A 436 -15.42 -10.91 10.36
N THR A 437 -15.32 -12.23 10.13
CA THR A 437 -16.46 -13.16 10.09
C THR A 437 -16.58 -14.03 11.34
N ILE A 438 -15.73 -13.84 12.35
CA ILE A 438 -15.89 -14.50 13.64
C ILE A 438 -17.27 -14.17 14.22
N THR A 439 -17.94 -15.17 14.81
CA THR A 439 -19.25 -15.03 15.45
C THR A 439 -19.21 -15.23 16.95
N GLU A 440 -18.07 -15.67 17.46
CA GLU A 440 -17.76 -15.83 18.88
C GLU A 440 -16.44 -15.10 19.20
N PRO A 441 -16.25 -14.65 20.45
CA PRO A 441 -15.00 -14.03 20.87
C PRO A 441 -13.79 -14.93 20.60
N PHE A 442 -12.76 -14.35 19.99
CA PHE A 442 -11.54 -15.08 19.68
C PHE A 442 -10.56 -15.02 20.86
N GLU A 443 -10.21 -16.19 21.38
CA GLU A 443 -9.24 -16.36 22.48
C GLU A 443 -8.04 -17.24 22.07
N GLY A 444 -8.00 -17.65 20.80
CA GLY A 444 -6.97 -18.55 20.26
C GLY A 444 -5.61 -17.88 20.05
N ASP A 445 -4.70 -18.64 19.46
CA ASP A 445 -3.39 -18.16 19.04
C ASP A 445 -3.46 -17.42 17.70
N VAL A 446 -2.88 -16.22 17.64
CA VAL A 446 -2.94 -15.33 16.47
C VAL A 446 -2.17 -15.92 15.28
N GLU A 447 -0.99 -16.50 15.51
CA GLU A 447 -0.19 -17.13 14.46
C GLU A 447 -0.93 -18.33 13.85
N GLN A 448 -1.46 -19.21 14.69
CA GLN A 448 -2.20 -20.38 14.23
C GLN A 448 -3.48 -19.99 13.46
N PHE A 449 -4.17 -18.96 13.90
CA PHE A 449 -5.35 -18.45 13.20
C PHE A 449 -5.00 -17.92 11.81
N GLU A 450 -3.90 -17.17 11.70
CA GLU A 450 -3.42 -16.66 10.43
C GLU A 450 -2.99 -17.78 9.49
N VAL A 451 -2.21 -18.76 9.98
CA VAL A 451 -1.81 -19.94 9.21
C VAL A 451 -3.02 -20.68 8.65
N ALA A 452 -4.05 -20.88 9.47
CA ALA A 452 -5.28 -21.55 9.04
C ALA A 452 -6.04 -20.73 7.98
N SER A 453 -6.15 -19.42 8.17
CA SER A 453 -6.85 -18.53 7.23
C SER A 453 -6.14 -18.38 5.89
N MET A 454 -4.81 -18.42 5.88
CA MET A 454 -3.98 -18.33 4.68
C MET A 454 -3.70 -19.69 4.00
N ALA A 455 -4.06 -20.82 4.62
CA ALA A 455 -3.73 -22.15 4.09
C ALA A 455 -4.15 -22.37 2.62
N PRO A 456 -5.34 -21.92 2.15
CA PRO A 456 -5.73 -22.09 0.74
C PRO A 456 -4.83 -21.34 -0.25
N THR A 457 -4.18 -20.28 0.19
CA THR A 457 -3.31 -19.41 -0.63
C THR A 457 -1.82 -19.68 -0.43
N GLN A 458 -1.48 -20.69 0.36
CA GLN A 458 -0.08 -21.02 0.63
C GLN A 458 0.65 -21.43 -0.65
N VAL A 459 1.73 -20.71 -1.00
CA VAL A 459 2.67 -21.04 -2.08
C VAL A 459 4.07 -21.26 -1.49
N LEU A 460 4.59 -20.29 -0.75
CA LEU A 460 5.85 -20.42 -0.01
C LEU A 460 5.66 -21.21 1.29
N PRO A 461 6.72 -21.87 1.80
CA PRO A 461 6.65 -22.59 3.08
C PRO A 461 6.25 -21.68 4.24
N VAL A 462 5.42 -22.18 5.13
CA VAL A 462 5.11 -21.53 6.41
C VAL A 462 6.34 -21.53 7.31
N VAL A 463 6.61 -20.40 7.94
CA VAL A 463 7.74 -20.23 8.86
C VAL A 463 7.19 -20.02 10.27
N PRO A 464 7.38 -20.96 11.19
CA PRO A 464 6.96 -20.81 12.58
C PRO A 464 7.59 -19.57 13.25
N GLY A 465 6.85 -18.94 14.15
CA GLY A 465 7.26 -17.74 14.86
C GLY A 465 7.13 -16.46 14.03
N THR A 466 6.32 -16.49 12.99
CA THR A 466 6.01 -15.32 12.16
C THR A 466 4.50 -15.18 11.94
N ALA A 467 4.01 -13.96 11.94
CA ALA A 467 2.64 -13.62 11.59
C ALA A 467 2.56 -12.18 11.07
N MET A 468 1.70 -11.97 10.10
CA MET A 468 1.46 -10.65 9.52
C MET A 468 0.45 -9.84 10.35
N ALA A 469 -0.54 -10.51 10.95
CA ALA A 469 -1.64 -9.85 11.67
C ALA A 469 -1.19 -8.79 12.68
N PRO A 470 -0.15 -8.99 13.53
CA PRO A 470 0.28 -7.99 14.50
C PRO A 470 0.85 -6.69 13.89
N ALA A 471 1.18 -6.70 12.60
CA ALA A 471 1.67 -5.53 11.86
C ALA A 471 0.78 -5.18 10.65
N PHE A 472 -0.37 -5.85 10.50
CA PHE A 472 -1.27 -5.64 9.37
C PHE A 472 -2.16 -4.40 9.59
N GLY A 473 -1.55 -3.23 9.42
CA GLY A 473 -2.20 -1.94 9.67
C GLY A 473 -3.45 -1.70 8.84
N HIS A 474 -3.51 -2.16 7.57
CA HIS A 474 -4.68 -1.97 6.70
C HIS A 474 -5.99 -2.36 7.38
N ILE A 475 -6.02 -3.54 8.02
CA ILE A 475 -7.25 -4.07 8.60
C ILE A 475 -7.41 -3.79 10.09
N PHE A 476 -6.32 -3.55 10.84
CA PHE A 476 -6.41 -3.34 12.30
C PHE A 476 -6.33 -1.88 12.74
N SER A 477 -5.65 -1.00 11.99
CA SER A 477 -5.55 0.43 12.31
C SER A 477 -5.91 1.35 11.13
N GLY A 478 -6.10 0.80 9.94
CA GLY A 478 -6.55 1.51 8.74
C GLY A 478 -8.05 1.31 8.47
N GLY A 479 -8.50 1.76 7.32
CA GLY A 479 -9.91 1.72 6.90
C GLY A 479 -10.35 0.46 6.15
N TYR A 480 -9.57 -0.64 6.16
CA TYR A 480 -9.79 -1.83 5.32
C TYR A 480 -10.30 -3.05 6.08
N ALA A 481 -10.84 -2.91 7.29
CA ALA A 481 -11.50 -4.00 8.00
C ALA A 481 -12.68 -4.54 7.18
N ALA A 482 -12.70 -5.84 6.91
CA ALA A 482 -13.61 -6.49 5.96
C ALA A 482 -13.68 -5.76 4.60
N GLY A 483 -12.56 -5.23 4.15
CA GLY A 483 -12.48 -4.37 2.97
C GLY A 483 -11.24 -4.58 2.12
N TYR A 484 -10.30 -5.45 2.51
CA TYR A 484 -9.08 -5.66 1.74
C TYR A 484 -9.35 -6.26 0.35
N TYR A 485 -10.40 -7.04 0.18
CA TYR A 485 -10.87 -7.53 -1.13
C TYR A 485 -11.09 -6.40 -2.14
N GLY A 486 -11.33 -5.18 -1.66
CA GLY A 486 -11.59 -3.99 -2.47
C GLY A 486 -10.49 -3.68 -3.49
N TYR A 487 -9.23 -4.04 -3.21
CA TYR A 487 -8.14 -3.92 -4.18
C TYR A 487 -8.38 -4.78 -5.42
N LYS A 488 -8.74 -6.05 -5.24
CA LYS A 488 -9.05 -6.95 -6.36
C LYS A 488 -10.38 -6.63 -7.02
N TRP A 489 -11.34 -6.16 -6.25
CA TRP A 489 -12.62 -5.69 -6.76
C TRP A 489 -12.48 -4.49 -7.69
N ALA A 490 -11.71 -3.50 -7.26
CA ALA A 490 -11.45 -2.30 -8.06
C ALA A 490 -10.56 -2.59 -9.29
N GLU A 491 -9.67 -3.58 -9.23
CA GLU A 491 -8.84 -4.02 -10.37
C GLU A 491 -9.69 -4.53 -11.54
N VAL A 492 -10.82 -5.20 -11.26
CA VAL A 492 -11.78 -5.58 -12.31
C VAL A 492 -12.41 -4.35 -12.96
N LEU A 493 -12.77 -3.34 -12.15
CA LEU A 493 -13.41 -2.12 -12.63
C LEU A 493 -12.43 -1.25 -13.43
N GLU A 494 -11.17 -1.15 -12.97
CA GLU A 494 -10.16 -0.32 -13.64
C GLU A 494 -9.76 -0.90 -14.99
N ALA A 495 -9.63 -2.24 -15.11
CA ALA A 495 -9.31 -2.90 -16.36
C ALA A 495 -10.35 -2.62 -17.46
N ASP A 496 -11.64 -2.60 -17.09
CA ASP A 496 -12.71 -2.20 -17.99
C ASP A 496 -12.61 -0.70 -18.35
N ALA A 497 -12.42 0.16 -17.37
CA ALA A 497 -12.31 1.60 -17.57
C ALA A 497 -11.09 2.00 -18.40
N PHE A 498 -9.91 1.37 -18.17
CA PHE A 498 -8.69 1.69 -18.90
C PHE A 498 -8.76 1.30 -20.38
N SER A 499 -9.61 0.33 -20.74
CA SER A 499 -9.82 -0.04 -22.16
C SER A 499 -10.22 1.17 -23.03
N LEU A 500 -10.94 2.14 -22.47
CA LEU A 500 -11.32 3.37 -23.16
C LEU A 500 -10.13 4.29 -23.52
N PHE A 501 -9.02 4.19 -22.81
CA PHE A 501 -7.81 4.97 -23.12
C PHE A 501 -6.96 4.33 -24.22
N LYS A 502 -7.25 3.06 -24.56
CA LYS A 502 -6.56 2.31 -25.63
C LYS A 502 -7.27 2.38 -26.99
N GLU A 503 -8.51 2.86 -27.03
CA GLU A 503 -9.29 3.13 -28.25
C GLU A 503 -8.97 4.51 -28.85
#